data_e21ec79ef9c7a9277930c8cf0971d340
#
_entry.id   e21ec79ef9c7a9277930c8cf0971d340
#
_cell.length_a   1.000
_cell.length_b   1.000
_cell.length_c   1.000
_cell.angle_alpha   90.00
_cell.angle_beta   90.00
_cell.angle_gamma   90.00
#
_symmetry.space_group_name_H-M   'P 1'
#
loop_
_entity.id
_entity.type
_entity.pdbx_description
1 polymer ?
#
loop_
_entity_poly.entity_id
_entity_poly.type
_entity_poly.pdbx_seq_one_letter_code
_entity_poly.pdbx_strand_id
1 'polypeptide(L)'
;MAVKYVFVTGGVVSGLGKGITAASLGRLLKARGYTVTMQKFDPYINIDPGTMNPVQHGEVFVTDDGAETDLDLGHYERFIDESLTKNSNVTTGKIYWSVLQKERRGDFGGGTVQVIPHITNEIKSRFYRNPAATDTEIAIIEVGGTVGDIESQPFLESIRQFQHERGAENVILIHVTLIPYLRASQEMKTKPTQASVKELQGMGIQPDIIVCRSEYPLDDAMKNKISLFCNLPADHVLQNLDVEYLYEAPLAMEKEHLAQVVCESLHLDCPEPDLTDWSEMVENLRHPTQEVTVALVGKYIQLHDAYISVVEALKHGGIYTHTTVNIKWIDSETVTEENAEELFSDVSGILVPGGFGHRGVEGKITAIKYARTHNVPFLGLCLGMQLSIVEFARNVIGYKDAHSMELNPDTTHPVIHIMSDQIGIEDIGGTLRLGSYPCVLKDNSLAYKLYGKKEIEERHRHRYEVNNDYREVLEENGMSLCGLSPDSRIVEMVEIPSHPWFIATQAHPELKSRPNRPHPLFKGFVEAALENQKEKNK
;
A
#
# COMPACT_ATOMS: atom_id res chain seq x y z
N MET A 1 9.43 -27.56 -8.96
CA MET A 1 10.14 -27.71 -7.66
C MET A 1 9.16 -27.70 -6.51
N ALA A 2 9.53 -28.21 -5.33
CA ALA A 2 8.71 -27.98 -4.12
C ALA A 2 8.84 -26.51 -3.72
N VAL A 3 7.74 -25.88 -3.32
CA VAL A 3 7.74 -24.48 -2.85
C VAL A 3 8.67 -24.32 -1.64
N LYS A 4 9.53 -23.30 -1.67
CA LYS A 4 10.41 -22.89 -0.58
C LYS A 4 9.75 -21.77 0.21
N TYR A 5 9.96 -21.74 1.53
CA TYR A 5 9.32 -20.79 2.43
C TYR A 5 10.36 -19.99 3.22
N VAL A 6 10.22 -18.69 3.20
CA VAL A 6 11.04 -17.76 3.98
C VAL A 6 10.14 -17.02 4.96
N PHE A 7 10.26 -17.33 6.24
CA PHE A 7 9.55 -16.57 7.27
C PHE A 7 10.39 -15.37 7.72
N VAL A 8 9.75 -14.22 7.89
CA VAL A 8 10.37 -12.99 8.39
C VAL A 8 9.68 -12.58 9.68
N THR A 9 10.42 -12.62 10.78
CA THR A 9 9.96 -12.20 12.11
C THR A 9 10.77 -11.01 12.59
N GLY A 10 10.30 -10.33 13.63
CA GLY A 10 11.04 -9.23 14.22
C GLY A 10 11.01 -9.24 15.74
N GLY A 11 12.03 -8.64 16.34
CA GLY A 11 12.14 -8.52 17.77
C GLY A 11 12.70 -7.17 18.21
N VAL A 12 12.71 -6.92 19.51
CA VAL A 12 13.16 -5.70 20.19
C VAL A 12 12.10 -4.58 20.16
N VAL A 13 11.70 -4.07 18.97
CA VAL A 13 10.66 -3.03 18.84
C VAL A 13 9.87 -3.22 17.54
N SER A 14 8.70 -2.60 17.45
CA SER A 14 7.95 -2.46 16.19
C SER A 14 8.62 -1.44 15.24
N GLY A 15 8.24 -1.44 13.98
CA GLY A 15 8.74 -0.45 13.02
C GLY A 15 10.19 -0.68 12.54
N LEU A 16 10.77 -1.88 12.75
CA LEU A 16 12.14 -2.22 12.33
C LEU A 16 12.34 -2.37 10.81
N GLY A 17 11.27 -2.26 10.01
CA GLY A 17 11.37 -2.47 8.58
C GLY A 17 11.39 -3.95 8.16
N LYS A 18 10.71 -4.84 8.91
CA LYS A 18 10.49 -6.24 8.51
C LYS A 18 9.91 -6.34 7.11
N GLY A 19 8.83 -5.58 6.83
CA GLY A 19 8.15 -5.55 5.54
C GLY A 19 9.08 -5.13 4.41
N ILE A 20 9.89 -4.11 4.64
CA ILE A 20 10.87 -3.64 3.65
C ILE A 20 11.99 -4.65 3.43
N THR A 21 12.46 -5.31 4.49
CA THR A 21 13.45 -6.40 4.36
C THR A 21 12.87 -7.57 3.55
N ALA A 22 11.62 -7.98 3.85
CA ALA A 22 10.91 -9.03 3.12
C ALA A 22 10.67 -8.65 1.65
N ALA A 23 10.21 -7.42 1.39
CA ALA A 23 9.98 -6.90 0.04
C ALA A 23 11.28 -6.76 -0.76
N SER A 24 12.37 -6.30 -0.13
CA SER A 24 13.69 -6.24 -0.75
C SER A 24 14.19 -7.61 -1.15
N LEU A 25 14.07 -8.61 -0.27
CA LEU A 25 14.39 -10.00 -0.60
C LEU A 25 13.55 -10.51 -1.78
N GLY A 26 12.24 -10.23 -1.76
CA GLY A 26 11.35 -10.59 -2.86
C GLY A 26 11.80 -9.99 -4.19
N ARG A 27 12.18 -8.72 -4.21
CA ARG A 27 12.75 -8.06 -5.41
C ARG A 27 14.04 -8.73 -5.88
N LEU A 28 14.96 -9.02 -4.95
CA LEU A 28 16.25 -9.64 -5.27
C LEU A 28 16.12 -11.06 -5.81
N LEU A 29 15.19 -11.85 -5.29
CA LEU A 29 14.90 -13.19 -5.79
C LEU A 29 14.24 -13.14 -7.19
N LYS A 30 13.30 -12.21 -7.42
CA LYS A 30 12.73 -11.97 -8.76
C LYS A 30 13.79 -11.53 -9.77
N ALA A 31 14.72 -10.67 -9.38
CA ALA A 31 15.83 -10.26 -10.22
C ALA A 31 16.75 -11.43 -10.62
N ARG A 32 16.71 -12.52 -9.87
CA ARG A 32 17.40 -13.80 -10.17
C ARG A 32 16.56 -14.78 -10.98
N GLY A 33 15.33 -14.41 -11.33
CA GLY A 33 14.44 -15.23 -12.17
C GLY A 33 13.48 -16.12 -11.41
N TYR A 34 13.40 -16.07 -10.07
CA TYR A 34 12.44 -16.84 -9.29
C TYR A 34 11.04 -16.21 -9.32
N THR A 35 10.01 -17.08 -9.32
CA THR A 35 8.64 -16.66 -9.06
C THR A 35 8.42 -16.54 -7.55
N VAL A 36 8.02 -15.35 -7.09
CA VAL A 36 7.92 -15.02 -5.67
C VAL A 36 6.51 -14.55 -5.34
N THR A 37 5.96 -15.02 -4.24
CA THR A 37 4.76 -14.44 -3.62
C THR A 37 5.04 -13.98 -2.19
N MET A 38 4.25 -13.03 -1.72
CA MET A 38 4.39 -12.50 -0.36
C MET A 38 3.10 -12.63 0.43
N GLN A 39 3.24 -12.86 1.74
CA GLN A 39 2.13 -12.89 2.70
C GLN A 39 2.46 -12.07 3.93
N LYS A 40 1.44 -11.40 4.47
CA LYS A 40 1.45 -10.71 5.75
C LYS A 40 0.54 -11.43 6.74
N PHE A 41 1.06 -11.73 7.92
CA PHE A 41 0.29 -12.25 9.06
C PHE A 41 0.25 -11.20 10.16
N ASP A 42 -0.95 -10.67 10.42
CA ASP A 42 -1.17 -9.60 11.39
C ASP A 42 -1.78 -10.16 12.68
N PRO A 43 -1.17 -9.91 13.85
CA PRO A 43 -1.61 -10.49 15.12
C PRO A 43 -2.84 -9.82 15.73
N TYR A 44 -3.40 -8.77 15.13
CA TYR A 44 -4.61 -8.13 15.66
C TYR A 44 -5.89 -8.96 15.40
N ILE A 45 -6.92 -8.72 16.23
CA ILE A 45 -8.19 -9.46 16.24
C ILE A 45 -9.19 -9.01 15.17
N ASN A 46 -8.98 -7.85 14.55
CA ASN A 46 -9.83 -7.41 13.45
C ASN A 46 -9.82 -8.43 12.31
N ILE A 47 -10.96 -8.65 11.66
CA ILE A 47 -11.04 -9.55 10.50
C ILE A 47 -10.22 -8.98 9.34
N ASP A 48 -10.33 -7.67 9.11
CA ASP A 48 -9.55 -6.91 8.15
C ASP A 48 -9.43 -5.45 8.62
N PRO A 49 -8.59 -4.61 7.99
CA PRO A 49 -8.44 -3.21 8.36
C PRO A 49 -9.54 -2.28 7.82
N GLY A 50 -10.53 -2.78 7.09
CA GLY A 50 -11.54 -1.96 6.39
C GLY A 50 -12.33 -1.01 7.28
N THR A 51 -12.52 -1.37 8.56
CA THR A 51 -13.21 -0.55 9.57
C THR A 51 -12.26 0.18 10.52
N MET A 52 -10.95 0.03 10.35
CA MET A 52 -9.97 0.67 11.21
C MET A 52 -9.82 2.17 10.88
N ASN A 53 -9.45 2.94 11.89
CA ASN A 53 -9.18 4.38 11.71
C ASN A 53 -7.84 4.58 11.00
N PRO A 54 -7.80 5.24 9.81
CA PRO A 54 -6.56 5.49 9.07
C PRO A 54 -5.51 6.30 9.85
N VAL A 55 -5.92 7.12 10.82
CA VAL A 55 -4.98 7.87 11.68
C VAL A 55 -4.24 6.96 12.67
N GLN A 56 -4.75 5.76 12.94
CA GLN A 56 -4.10 4.79 13.85
C GLN A 56 -3.32 3.71 13.11
N HIS A 57 -3.84 3.26 11.97
CA HIS A 57 -3.32 2.09 11.23
C HIS A 57 -2.72 2.42 9.87
N GLY A 58 -2.83 3.67 9.41
CA GLY A 58 -2.45 4.05 8.07
C GLY A 58 -3.50 3.70 7.02
N GLU A 59 -3.07 3.63 5.77
CA GLU A 59 -3.93 3.35 4.62
C GLU A 59 -4.50 1.92 4.65
N VAL A 60 -5.74 1.78 4.21
CA VAL A 60 -6.31 0.48 3.84
C VAL A 60 -6.00 0.20 2.38
N PHE A 61 -5.10 -0.76 2.14
CA PHE A 61 -4.73 -1.19 0.79
C PHE A 61 -5.73 -2.22 0.26
N VAL A 62 -6.15 -2.11 -1.01
CA VAL A 62 -7.11 -3.02 -1.63
C VAL A 62 -6.45 -3.79 -2.76
N THR A 63 -6.60 -5.12 -2.75
CA THR A 63 -6.11 -6.02 -3.80
C THR A 63 -7.06 -6.08 -5.02
N ASP A 64 -6.59 -6.62 -6.14
CA ASP A 64 -7.43 -6.76 -7.35
C ASP A 64 -8.66 -7.65 -7.10
N ASP A 65 -8.57 -8.66 -6.24
CA ASP A 65 -9.68 -9.56 -5.86
C ASP A 65 -10.53 -9.05 -4.67
N GLY A 66 -10.39 -7.77 -4.30
CA GLY A 66 -11.28 -7.06 -3.39
C GLY A 66 -11.01 -7.28 -1.91
N ALA A 67 -9.83 -7.71 -1.52
CA ALA A 67 -9.48 -7.76 -0.10
C ALA A 67 -9.03 -6.39 0.42
N GLU A 68 -9.58 -5.95 1.54
CA GLU A 68 -9.05 -4.86 2.35
C GLU A 68 -7.90 -5.41 3.20
N THR A 69 -6.74 -4.78 3.13
CA THR A 69 -5.48 -5.30 3.68
C THR A 69 -4.66 -4.20 4.34
N ASP A 70 -3.65 -4.61 5.10
CA ASP A 70 -2.65 -3.73 5.68
C ASP A 70 -1.82 -3.01 4.59
N LEU A 71 -1.32 -1.81 4.90
CA LEU A 71 -0.51 -0.97 4.00
C LEU A 71 0.79 -1.65 3.52
N ASP A 72 1.31 -2.62 4.28
CA ASP A 72 2.52 -3.37 3.92
C ASP A 72 2.36 -4.10 2.58
N LEU A 73 1.13 -4.54 2.23
CA LEU A 73 0.89 -5.16 0.92
C LEU A 73 1.18 -4.20 -0.24
N GLY A 74 0.93 -2.91 -0.03
CA GLY A 74 1.33 -1.87 -0.99
C GLY A 74 2.84 -1.83 -1.20
N HIS A 75 3.62 -1.92 -0.12
CA HIS A 75 5.08 -2.01 -0.22
C HIS A 75 5.50 -3.28 -0.98
N TYR A 76 4.91 -4.44 -0.64
CA TYR A 76 5.25 -5.69 -1.33
C TYR A 76 5.00 -5.58 -2.84
N GLU A 77 3.79 -5.16 -3.26
CA GLU A 77 3.45 -5.00 -4.66
C GLU A 77 4.37 -4.00 -5.39
N ARG A 78 4.76 -2.90 -4.74
CA ARG A 78 5.70 -1.91 -5.32
C ARG A 78 7.09 -2.48 -5.54
N PHE A 79 7.58 -3.33 -4.64
CA PHE A 79 8.92 -3.92 -4.75
C PHE A 79 8.97 -5.11 -5.70
N ILE A 80 8.02 -6.04 -5.61
CA ILE A 80 8.04 -7.24 -6.45
C ILE A 80 7.38 -7.05 -7.82
N ASP A 81 6.69 -5.92 -8.05
CA ASP A 81 5.91 -5.61 -9.27
C ASP A 81 4.92 -6.74 -9.65
N GLU A 82 4.21 -7.24 -8.66
CA GLU A 82 3.15 -8.25 -8.81
C GLU A 82 1.92 -7.81 -8.02
N SER A 83 0.73 -8.14 -8.55
CA SER A 83 -0.50 -7.96 -7.79
C SER A 83 -0.70 -9.11 -6.80
N LEU A 84 -0.89 -8.76 -5.53
CA LEU A 84 -1.18 -9.72 -4.47
C LEU A 84 -2.69 -10.01 -4.38
N THR A 85 -3.05 -11.07 -3.65
CA THR A 85 -4.42 -11.56 -3.54
C THR A 85 -4.92 -11.52 -2.09
N LYS A 86 -6.22 -11.80 -1.90
CA LYS A 86 -6.82 -11.98 -0.56
C LYS A 86 -6.13 -13.03 0.31
N ASN A 87 -5.35 -13.93 -0.30
CA ASN A 87 -4.57 -14.92 0.44
C ASN A 87 -3.27 -14.32 1.01
N SER A 88 -2.88 -13.14 0.55
CA SER A 88 -1.64 -12.47 0.96
C SER A 88 -1.74 -11.71 2.28
N ASN A 89 -2.96 -11.48 2.82
CA ASN A 89 -3.14 -10.87 4.14
C ASN A 89 -4.01 -11.75 5.05
N VAL A 90 -3.45 -12.17 6.17
CA VAL A 90 -4.10 -13.05 7.14
C VAL A 90 -4.01 -12.41 8.53
N THR A 91 -5.17 -12.16 9.15
CA THR A 91 -5.25 -11.63 10.51
C THR A 91 -5.61 -12.74 11.51
N THR A 92 -5.30 -12.52 12.79
CA THR A 92 -5.78 -13.39 13.87
C THR A 92 -7.31 -13.52 13.82
N GLY A 93 -8.03 -12.41 13.55
CA GLY A 93 -9.49 -12.43 13.42
C GLY A 93 -9.98 -13.39 12.34
N LYS A 94 -9.40 -13.36 11.14
CA LYS A 94 -9.73 -14.31 10.05
C LYS A 94 -9.50 -15.77 10.44
N ILE A 95 -8.41 -16.06 11.16
CA ILE A 95 -8.08 -17.42 11.62
C ILE A 95 -9.12 -17.90 12.63
N TYR A 96 -9.35 -17.15 13.71
CA TYR A 96 -10.29 -17.53 14.75
C TYR A 96 -11.72 -17.62 14.22
N TRP A 97 -12.14 -16.66 13.39
CA TRP A 97 -13.46 -16.69 12.76
C TRP A 97 -13.66 -17.96 11.93
N SER A 98 -12.67 -18.36 11.12
CA SER A 98 -12.71 -19.59 10.32
C SER A 98 -12.89 -20.83 11.21
N VAL A 99 -12.11 -20.94 12.31
CA VAL A 99 -12.17 -22.07 13.22
C VAL A 99 -13.49 -22.11 13.98
N LEU A 100 -14.00 -20.97 14.47
CA LEU A 100 -15.30 -20.89 15.14
C LEU A 100 -16.45 -21.25 14.21
N GLN A 101 -16.42 -20.82 12.95
CA GLN A 101 -17.42 -21.24 11.96
C GLN A 101 -17.40 -22.75 11.71
N LYS A 102 -16.22 -23.38 11.64
CA LYS A 102 -16.07 -24.85 11.51
C LYS A 102 -16.63 -25.55 12.74
N GLU A 103 -16.35 -25.04 13.94
CA GLU A 103 -16.90 -25.58 15.18
C GLU A 103 -18.43 -25.53 15.17
N ARG A 104 -19.03 -24.40 14.83
CA ARG A 104 -20.49 -24.24 14.74
C ARG A 104 -21.16 -25.18 13.72
N ARG A 105 -20.46 -25.53 12.64
CA ARG A 105 -20.95 -26.51 11.65
C ARG A 105 -20.77 -27.97 12.08
N GLY A 106 -20.03 -28.22 13.18
CA GLY A 106 -19.71 -29.56 13.64
C GLY A 106 -18.55 -30.26 12.93
N ASP A 107 -17.71 -29.51 12.19
CA ASP A 107 -16.60 -30.06 11.40
C ASP A 107 -15.56 -30.78 12.28
N PHE A 108 -15.54 -30.54 13.59
CA PHE A 108 -14.64 -31.20 14.55
C PHE A 108 -15.26 -32.44 15.26
N GLY A 109 -16.44 -32.88 14.84
CA GLY A 109 -17.06 -34.12 15.34
C GLY A 109 -17.36 -34.12 16.86
N GLY A 110 -17.57 -32.95 17.48
CA GLY A 110 -17.80 -32.81 18.92
C GLY A 110 -16.53 -32.81 19.79
N GLY A 111 -15.35 -32.81 19.17
CA GLY A 111 -14.09 -32.69 19.88
C GLY A 111 -13.86 -31.31 20.52
N THR A 112 -13.05 -31.25 21.57
CA THR A 112 -12.63 -29.97 22.17
C THR A 112 -11.71 -29.21 21.23
N VAL A 113 -12.11 -28.01 20.81
CA VAL A 113 -11.30 -27.13 19.93
C VAL A 113 -10.32 -26.32 20.79
N GLN A 114 -9.03 -26.37 20.46
CA GLN A 114 -7.93 -25.73 21.19
C GLN A 114 -7.02 -24.95 20.24
N VAL A 115 -6.14 -24.11 20.80
CA VAL A 115 -5.16 -23.37 19.99
C VAL A 115 -4.26 -24.35 19.23
N ILE A 116 -3.73 -25.36 19.93
CA ILE A 116 -3.02 -26.50 19.32
C ILE A 116 -3.93 -27.71 19.40
N PRO A 117 -4.28 -28.40 18.29
CA PRO A 117 -3.78 -28.18 16.93
C PRO A 117 -4.66 -27.29 16.03
N HIS A 118 -5.86 -26.86 16.47
CA HIS A 118 -6.90 -26.38 15.55
C HIS A 118 -6.56 -24.99 14.97
N ILE A 119 -6.15 -24.03 15.81
CA ILE A 119 -5.72 -22.70 15.35
C ILE A 119 -4.40 -22.81 14.58
N THR A 120 -3.42 -23.56 15.08
CA THR A 120 -2.14 -23.74 14.41
C THR A 120 -2.28 -24.43 13.05
N ASN A 121 -3.17 -25.42 12.92
CA ASN A 121 -3.45 -26.05 11.62
C ASN A 121 -4.15 -25.10 10.65
N GLU A 122 -5.07 -24.25 11.12
CA GLU A 122 -5.68 -23.22 10.27
C GLU A 122 -4.64 -22.22 9.78
N ILE A 123 -3.72 -21.76 10.66
CA ILE A 123 -2.59 -20.88 10.29
C ILE A 123 -1.71 -21.56 9.22
N LYS A 124 -1.27 -22.79 9.47
CA LYS A 124 -0.44 -23.55 8.51
C LYS A 124 -1.16 -23.75 7.16
N SER A 125 -2.48 -23.97 7.17
CA SER A 125 -3.26 -24.04 5.94
C SER A 125 -3.17 -22.76 5.09
N ARG A 126 -3.02 -21.58 5.73
CA ARG A 126 -2.86 -20.31 5.02
C ARG A 126 -1.47 -20.17 4.40
N PHE A 127 -0.41 -20.71 5.03
CA PHE A 127 0.93 -20.76 4.42
C PHE A 127 0.92 -21.49 3.06
N TYR A 128 0.14 -22.56 2.94
CA TYR A 128 0.03 -23.33 1.70
C TYR A 128 -0.85 -22.67 0.63
N ARG A 129 -1.90 -21.95 1.01
CA ARG A 129 -2.93 -21.48 0.06
C ARG A 129 -2.41 -20.48 -0.96
N ASN A 130 -1.58 -19.53 -0.52
CA ASN A 130 -1.12 -18.46 -1.39
C ASN A 130 -0.18 -18.99 -2.50
N PRO A 131 0.92 -19.71 -2.18
CA PRO A 131 1.79 -20.23 -3.22
C PRO A 131 1.09 -21.25 -4.13
N ALA A 132 0.11 -22.00 -3.61
CA ALA A 132 -0.66 -22.95 -4.44
C ALA A 132 -1.57 -22.25 -5.47
N ALA A 133 -1.96 -20.99 -5.20
CA ALA A 133 -2.80 -20.21 -6.11
C ALA A 133 -2.01 -19.44 -7.17
N THR A 134 -0.68 -19.28 -7.02
CA THR A 134 0.14 -18.36 -7.80
C THR A 134 1.31 -19.02 -8.55
N ASP A 135 1.37 -20.34 -8.60
CA ASP A 135 2.48 -21.11 -9.22
C ASP A 135 3.88 -20.61 -8.78
N THR A 136 4.04 -20.45 -7.49
CA THR A 136 5.18 -19.78 -6.86
C THR A 136 6.27 -20.78 -6.48
N GLU A 137 7.53 -20.42 -6.72
CA GLU A 137 8.70 -21.18 -6.27
C GLU A 137 9.12 -20.80 -4.85
N ILE A 138 9.02 -19.52 -4.48
CA ILE A 138 9.43 -19.01 -3.16
C ILE A 138 8.31 -18.17 -2.55
N ALA A 139 7.82 -18.58 -1.38
CA ALA A 139 6.85 -17.83 -0.58
C ALA A 139 7.56 -17.11 0.57
N ILE A 140 7.49 -15.78 0.60
CA ILE A 140 8.00 -14.95 1.69
C ILE A 140 6.83 -14.58 2.60
N ILE A 141 6.95 -14.91 3.88
CA ILE A 141 5.87 -14.75 4.86
C ILE A 141 6.35 -13.87 6.00
N GLU A 142 5.86 -12.65 6.07
CA GLU A 142 6.15 -11.74 7.20
C GLU A 142 5.13 -11.93 8.32
N VAL A 143 5.62 -12.05 9.54
CA VAL A 143 4.78 -12.06 10.75
C VAL A 143 4.86 -10.71 11.44
N GLY A 144 3.72 -10.04 11.58
CA GLY A 144 3.57 -8.79 12.30
C GLY A 144 3.80 -8.95 13.80
N GLY A 145 3.91 -7.82 14.50
CA GLY A 145 4.21 -7.79 15.92
C GLY A 145 5.69 -8.03 16.24
N THR A 146 5.97 -8.24 17.51
CA THR A 146 7.30 -8.45 18.05
C THR A 146 7.38 -9.83 18.69
N VAL A 147 8.49 -10.54 18.52
CA VAL A 147 8.71 -11.81 19.25
C VAL A 147 8.66 -11.53 20.74
N GLY A 148 7.84 -12.30 21.47
CA GLY A 148 7.50 -12.08 22.88
C GLY A 148 6.08 -11.55 23.11
N ASP A 149 5.46 -10.93 22.11
CA ASP A 149 4.08 -10.49 22.20
C ASP A 149 3.14 -11.71 22.25
N ILE A 150 2.15 -11.66 23.14
CA ILE A 150 1.16 -12.76 23.33
C ILE A 150 0.41 -13.04 22.03
N GLU A 151 0.07 -11.99 21.30
CA GLU A 151 -0.69 -12.04 20.06
C GLU A 151 0.03 -12.80 18.95
N SER A 152 1.37 -12.78 18.95
CA SER A 152 2.20 -13.44 17.93
C SER A 152 2.46 -14.92 18.22
N GLN A 153 2.22 -15.40 19.44
CA GLN A 153 2.57 -16.78 19.86
C GLN A 153 1.95 -17.88 19.00
N PRO A 154 0.64 -17.82 18.60
CA PRO A 154 0.08 -18.86 17.74
C PRO A 154 0.73 -18.95 16.37
N PHE A 155 1.17 -17.81 15.81
CA PHE A 155 1.90 -17.78 14.55
C PHE A 155 3.29 -18.39 14.67
N LEU A 156 4.05 -18.02 15.71
CA LEU A 156 5.39 -18.56 15.97
C LEU A 156 5.33 -20.08 16.22
N GLU A 157 4.38 -20.56 17.02
CA GLU A 157 4.16 -22.00 17.22
C GLU A 157 3.81 -22.70 15.90
N SER A 158 3.03 -22.07 15.03
CA SER A 158 2.70 -22.63 13.72
C SER A 158 3.92 -22.70 12.81
N ILE A 159 4.81 -21.71 12.85
CA ILE A 159 6.10 -21.72 12.11
C ILE A 159 6.98 -22.86 12.61
N ARG A 160 7.13 -23.05 13.94
CA ARG A 160 7.89 -24.13 14.53
C ARG A 160 7.41 -25.50 14.05
N GLN A 161 6.08 -25.73 14.07
CA GLN A 161 5.47 -26.95 13.55
C GLN A 161 5.73 -27.10 12.04
N PHE A 162 5.58 -26.04 11.27
CA PHE A 162 5.74 -26.03 9.83
C PHE A 162 7.18 -26.33 9.40
N GLN A 163 8.18 -25.78 10.09
CA GLN A 163 9.60 -26.10 9.88
C GLN A 163 9.86 -27.59 10.10
N HIS A 164 9.29 -28.18 11.16
CA HIS A 164 9.43 -29.60 11.44
C HIS A 164 8.75 -30.48 10.37
N GLU A 165 7.56 -30.07 9.88
CA GLU A 165 6.78 -30.81 8.88
C GLU A 165 7.43 -30.76 7.49
N ARG A 166 8.05 -29.64 7.11
CA ARG A 166 8.59 -29.40 5.76
C ARG A 166 10.07 -29.72 5.60
N GLY A 167 10.82 -29.72 6.70
CA GLY A 167 12.28 -29.87 6.71
C GLY A 167 13.01 -28.55 6.50
N ALA A 168 14.22 -28.46 7.09
CA ALA A 168 15.06 -27.26 7.07
C ALA A 168 15.48 -26.85 5.64
N GLU A 169 15.56 -27.81 4.73
CA GLU A 169 15.90 -27.54 3.31
C GLU A 169 14.79 -26.79 2.55
N ASN A 170 13.58 -26.70 3.10
CA ASN A 170 12.44 -26.04 2.45
C ASN A 170 11.91 -24.81 3.21
N VAL A 171 12.37 -24.60 4.44
CA VAL A 171 11.85 -23.53 5.31
C VAL A 171 12.98 -22.90 6.10
N ILE A 172 13.18 -21.61 5.92
CA ILE A 172 14.13 -20.81 6.71
C ILE A 172 13.42 -19.65 7.42
N LEU A 173 14.05 -19.14 8.47
CA LEU A 173 13.57 -18.01 9.24
C LEU A 173 14.62 -16.91 9.29
N ILE A 174 14.23 -15.73 8.81
CA ILE A 174 14.96 -14.47 8.94
C ILE A 174 14.40 -13.73 10.17
N HIS A 175 15.28 -13.35 11.09
CA HIS A 175 14.91 -12.56 12.25
C HIS A 175 15.50 -11.16 12.17
N VAL A 176 14.62 -10.15 12.04
CA VAL A 176 15.00 -8.73 11.96
C VAL A 176 15.08 -8.17 13.37
N THR A 177 16.22 -7.58 13.73
CA THR A 177 16.49 -7.06 15.07
C THR A 177 17.07 -5.65 15.04
N LEU A 178 17.21 -5.03 16.19
CA LEU A 178 17.80 -3.70 16.36
C LEU A 178 19.14 -3.76 17.07
N ILE A 179 20.13 -3.06 16.52
CA ILE A 179 21.39 -2.73 17.18
C ILE A 179 21.37 -1.23 17.53
N PRO A 180 20.91 -0.85 18.72
CA PRO A 180 20.81 0.56 19.07
C PRO A 180 22.20 1.17 19.30
N TYR A 181 22.36 2.43 18.87
CA TYR A 181 23.50 3.26 19.20
C TYR A 181 23.18 4.11 20.43
N LEU A 182 23.99 3.95 21.47
CA LEU A 182 23.87 4.74 22.70
C LEU A 182 24.74 5.99 22.62
N ARG A 183 24.13 7.14 22.36
CA ARG A 183 24.84 8.41 22.20
C ARG A 183 25.70 8.79 23.40
N ALA A 184 25.26 8.46 24.64
CA ALA A 184 25.99 8.78 25.86
C ALA A 184 27.32 8.02 26.00
N SER A 185 27.36 6.75 25.59
CA SER A 185 28.57 5.92 25.61
C SER A 185 29.26 5.81 24.25
N GLN A 186 28.69 6.40 23.20
CA GLN A 186 29.18 6.37 21.82
C GLN A 186 29.45 4.94 21.31
N GLU A 187 28.58 4.02 21.62
CA GLU A 187 28.74 2.61 21.24
C GLU A 187 27.42 1.95 20.81
N MET A 188 27.52 0.99 19.91
CA MET A 188 26.42 0.10 19.53
C MET A 188 26.29 -1.07 20.51
N LYS A 189 25.05 -1.52 20.77
CA LYS A 189 24.75 -2.59 21.72
C LYS A 189 24.10 -3.79 21.06
N THR A 190 24.79 -4.94 21.08
CA THR A 190 24.28 -6.21 20.55
C THR A 190 23.34 -6.96 21.53
N LYS A 191 23.21 -6.50 22.76
CA LYS A 191 22.43 -7.17 23.80
C LYS A 191 20.93 -7.30 23.46
N PRO A 192 20.26 -6.29 22.90
CA PRO A 192 18.85 -6.41 22.51
C PRO A 192 18.61 -7.50 21.45
N THR A 193 19.47 -7.59 20.43
CA THR A 193 19.45 -8.68 19.43
C THR A 193 19.61 -10.05 20.09
N GLN A 194 20.61 -10.23 20.97
CA GLN A 194 20.83 -11.49 21.69
C GLN A 194 19.62 -11.88 22.54
N ALA A 195 18.97 -10.91 23.22
CA ALA A 195 17.79 -11.16 24.03
C ALA A 195 16.60 -11.62 23.16
N SER A 196 16.35 -10.94 22.06
CA SER A 196 15.26 -11.28 21.12
C SER A 196 15.44 -12.67 20.49
N VAL A 197 16.65 -13.01 20.06
CA VAL A 197 16.95 -14.35 19.53
C VAL A 197 16.80 -15.42 20.61
N LYS A 198 17.23 -15.15 21.85
CA LYS A 198 17.07 -16.09 22.95
C LYS A 198 15.59 -16.36 23.28
N GLU A 199 14.73 -15.38 23.15
CA GLU A 199 13.29 -15.54 23.32
C GLU A 199 12.71 -16.45 22.23
N LEU A 200 13.10 -16.24 20.97
CA LEU A 200 12.71 -17.09 19.83
C LEU A 200 13.19 -18.54 20.03
N GLN A 201 14.45 -18.71 20.46
CA GLN A 201 15.02 -20.03 20.81
C GLN A 201 14.26 -20.70 21.97
N GLY A 202 13.78 -19.91 22.95
CA GLY A 202 12.95 -20.39 24.05
C GLY A 202 11.62 -21.00 23.58
N MET A 203 11.14 -20.60 22.42
CA MET A 203 9.96 -21.18 21.74
C MET A 203 10.33 -22.40 20.85
N GLY A 204 11.60 -22.80 20.80
CA GLY A 204 12.09 -23.91 19.97
C GLY A 204 12.31 -23.52 18.50
N ILE A 205 12.51 -22.25 18.21
CA ILE A 205 12.79 -21.74 16.86
C ILE A 205 14.21 -21.18 16.81
N GLN A 206 15.04 -21.72 15.92
CA GLN A 206 16.35 -21.19 15.61
C GLN A 206 16.26 -20.34 14.34
N PRO A 207 16.62 -19.04 14.36
CA PRO A 207 16.73 -18.28 13.12
C PRO A 207 17.91 -18.77 12.29
N ASP A 208 17.74 -18.78 10.97
CA ASP A 208 18.78 -19.13 10.00
C ASP A 208 19.60 -17.90 9.61
N ILE A 209 18.97 -16.72 9.61
CA ILE A 209 19.58 -15.43 9.26
C ILE A 209 19.10 -14.38 10.25
N ILE A 210 20.03 -13.52 10.69
CA ILE A 210 19.70 -12.33 11.47
C ILE A 210 20.00 -11.09 10.63
N VAL A 211 18.97 -10.23 10.46
CA VAL A 211 19.14 -8.91 9.83
C VAL A 211 19.12 -7.85 10.93
N CYS A 212 20.26 -7.21 11.13
CA CYS A 212 20.47 -6.22 12.16
C CYS A 212 20.21 -4.81 11.64
N ARG A 213 19.10 -4.21 12.01
CA ARG A 213 18.85 -2.80 11.77
C ARG A 213 19.76 -1.97 12.64
N SER A 214 20.52 -1.04 12.06
CA SER A 214 21.48 -0.19 12.77
C SER A 214 21.69 1.15 12.07
N GLU A 215 21.97 2.19 12.86
CA GLU A 215 22.30 3.53 12.38
C GLU A 215 23.73 3.59 11.80
N TYR A 216 24.64 2.74 12.30
CA TYR A 216 26.05 2.68 11.89
C TYR A 216 26.42 1.28 11.43
N PRO A 217 27.47 1.14 10.57
CA PRO A 217 27.96 -0.15 10.12
C PRO A 217 28.42 -1.05 11.26
N LEU A 218 28.13 -2.35 11.13
CA LEU A 218 28.61 -3.40 12.06
C LEU A 218 30.02 -3.81 11.67
N ASP A 219 30.93 -3.80 12.63
CA ASP A 219 32.27 -4.39 12.46
C ASP A 219 32.23 -5.92 12.60
N ASP A 220 33.31 -6.58 12.16
CA ASP A 220 33.43 -8.04 12.22
C ASP A 220 33.38 -8.57 13.66
N ALA A 221 33.88 -7.82 14.64
CA ALA A 221 33.85 -8.22 16.04
C ALA A 221 32.39 -8.29 16.55
N MET A 222 31.54 -7.36 16.15
CA MET A 222 30.12 -7.36 16.47
C MET A 222 29.37 -8.49 15.76
N LYS A 223 29.62 -8.71 14.45
CA LYS A 223 29.03 -9.82 13.70
C LYS A 223 29.42 -11.17 14.33
N ASN A 224 30.69 -11.38 14.64
CA ASN A 224 31.17 -12.59 15.31
C ASN A 224 30.58 -12.78 16.72
N LYS A 225 30.40 -11.69 17.46
CA LYS A 225 29.76 -11.73 18.78
C LYS A 225 28.29 -12.15 18.68
N ILE A 226 27.53 -11.60 17.73
CA ILE A 226 26.13 -11.97 17.49
C ILE A 226 26.06 -13.43 17.06
N SER A 227 26.88 -13.84 16.10
CA SER A 227 27.03 -15.21 15.64
C SER A 227 27.21 -16.20 16.81
N LEU A 228 28.18 -15.94 17.67
CA LEU A 228 28.48 -16.79 18.84
C LEU A 228 27.28 -16.90 19.79
N PHE A 229 26.65 -15.77 20.16
CA PHE A 229 25.56 -15.77 21.13
C PHE A 229 24.23 -16.25 20.57
N CYS A 230 24.03 -16.16 19.26
CA CYS A 230 22.79 -16.53 18.58
C CYS A 230 22.88 -17.89 17.87
N ASN A 231 24.03 -18.55 17.93
CA ASN A 231 24.29 -19.89 17.37
C ASN A 231 23.97 -19.97 15.86
N LEU A 232 24.62 -19.12 15.06
CA LEU A 232 24.56 -19.13 13.60
C LEU A 232 25.91 -18.67 13.00
N PRO A 233 26.18 -18.97 11.71
CA PRO A 233 27.39 -18.51 11.03
C PRO A 233 27.50 -16.99 11.01
N ALA A 234 28.73 -16.44 11.01
CA ALA A 234 28.95 -15.00 11.05
C ALA A 234 28.49 -14.29 9.77
N ASP A 235 28.55 -14.95 8.63
CA ASP A 235 28.07 -14.52 7.31
C ASP A 235 26.54 -14.54 7.20
N HIS A 236 25.83 -15.17 8.14
CA HIS A 236 24.39 -15.08 8.30
C HIS A 236 23.93 -13.92 9.22
N VAL A 237 24.86 -13.11 9.72
CA VAL A 237 24.59 -11.86 10.46
C VAL A 237 24.75 -10.69 9.49
N LEU A 238 23.64 -10.21 8.96
CA LEU A 238 23.60 -9.17 7.95
C LEU A 238 23.22 -7.83 8.60
N GLN A 239 23.76 -6.73 8.08
CA GLN A 239 23.34 -5.40 8.50
C GLN A 239 22.26 -4.86 7.58
N ASN A 240 21.38 -4.03 8.11
CA ASN A 240 20.42 -3.22 7.38
C ASN A 240 20.54 -1.77 7.87
N LEU A 241 21.32 -0.98 7.17
CA LEU A 241 21.53 0.43 7.48
C LEU A 241 20.35 1.29 7.03
N ASP A 242 20.22 2.46 7.64
CA ASP A 242 19.29 3.48 7.17
C ASP A 242 19.68 3.94 5.76
N VAL A 243 18.70 4.00 4.87
CA VAL A 243 18.85 4.49 3.50
C VAL A 243 18.11 5.83 3.37
N GLU A 244 18.58 6.68 2.47
CA GLU A 244 17.95 7.97 2.22
C GLU A 244 16.60 7.80 1.52
N TYR A 245 16.56 6.92 0.53
CA TYR A 245 15.36 6.60 -0.22
C TYR A 245 14.99 5.13 -0.05
N LEU A 246 13.71 4.86 0.22
CA LEU A 246 13.22 3.51 0.50
C LEU A 246 13.60 2.49 -0.59
N TYR A 247 13.58 2.90 -1.85
CA TYR A 247 13.89 2.04 -3.00
C TYR A 247 15.38 1.70 -3.16
N GLU A 248 16.25 2.27 -2.34
CA GLU A 248 17.66 1.85 -2.24
C GLU A 248 17.83 0.55 -1.45
N ALA A 249 16.85 0.20 -0.61
CA ALA A 249 16.95 -0.95 0.28
C ALA A 249 17.31 -2.27 -0.43
N PRO A 250 16.73 -2.65 -1.57
CA PRO A 250 17.16 -3.85 -2.29
C PRO A 250 18.63 -3.81 -2.70
N LEU A 251 19.13 -2.67 -3.19
CA LEU A 251 20.53 -2.52 -3.59
C LEU A 251 21.48 -2.60 -2.39
N ALA A 252 21.08 -2.06 -1.24
CA ALA A 252 21.83 -2.17 0.00
C ALA A 252 21.86 -3.62 0.52
N MET A 253 20.72 -4.33 0.48
CA MET A 253 20.61 -5.74 0.88
C MET A 253 21.38 -6.68 -0.07
N GLU A 254 21.47 -6.35 -1.36
CA GLU A 254 22.28 -7.12 -2.31
C GLU A 254 23.77 -7.03 -1.96
N LYS A 255 24.27 -5.84 -1.61
CA LYS A 255 25.66 -5.67 -1.13
C LYS A 255 25.97 -6.46 0.15
N GLU A 256 24.96 -6.73 0.98
CA GLU A 256 25.06 -7.59 2.17
C GLU A 256 24.83 -9.07 1.83
N HIS A 257 24.66 -9.43 0.55
CA HIS A 257 24.46 -10.80 0.07
C HIS A 257 23.20 -11.51 0.60
N LEU A 258 22.15 -10.74 1.00
CA LEU A 258 20.94 -11.32 1.59
C LEU A 258 20.33 -12.44 0.74
N ALA A 259 20.13 -12.20 -0.57
CA ALA A 259 19.52 -13.20 -1.44
C ALA A 259 20.45 -14.41 -1.68
N GLN A 260 21.76 -14.22 -1.70
CA GLN A 260 22.73 -15.30 -1.81
C GLN A 260 22.64 -16.23 -0.59
N VAL A 261 22.69 -15.67 0.63
CA VAL A 261 22.58 -16.45 1.88
C VAL A 261 21.24 -17.19 1.95
N VAL A 262 20.15 -16.58 1.49
CA VAL A 262 18.83 -17.24 1.39
C VAL A 262 18.86 -18.41 0.40
N CYS A 263 19.41 -18.22 -0.81
CA CYS A 263 19.51 -19.28 -1.82
C CYS A 263 20.38 -20.46 -1.30
N GLU A 264 21.52 -20.16 -0.70
CA GLU A 264 22.40 -21.18 -0.10
C GLU A 264 21.68 -21.96 1.01
N SER A 265 20.99 -21.27 1.92
CA SER A 265 20.23 -21.90 3.01
C SER A 265 19.08 -22.79 2.51
N LEU A 266 18.47 -22.45 1.39
CA LEU A 266 17.37 -23.21 0.75
C LEU A 266 17.83 -24.20 -0.30
N HIS A 267 19.15 -24.34 -0.52
CA HIS A 267 19.75 -25.18 -1.56
C HIS A 267 19.20 -24.87 -2.96
N LEU A 268 19.10 -23.58 -3.26
CA LEU A 268 18.70 -23.04 -4.56
C LEU A 268 19.93 -22.54 -5.34
N ASP A 269 19.83 -22.56 -6.65
CA ASP A 269 20.80 -21.85 -7.49
C ASP A 269 20.73 -20.34 -7.20
N CYS A 270 21.87 -19.65 -7.30
CA CYS A 270 21.93 -18.20 -7.07
C CYS A 270 22.56 -17.50 -8.29
N PRO A 271 21.82 -17.37 -9.40
CA PRO A 271 22.31 -16.61 -10.54
C PRO A 271 22.47 -15.13 -10.20
N GLU A 272 23.32 -14.43 -10.96
CA GLU A 272 23.47 -12.97 -10.82
C GLU A 272 22.14 -12.26 -11.05
N PRO A 273 21.77 -11.27 -10.22
CA PRO A 273 20.50 -10.56 -10.36
C PRO A 273 20.56 -9.53 -11.49
N ASP A 274 19.52 -9.44 -12.28
CA ASP A 274 19.31 -8.28 -13.15
C ASP A 274 18.59 -7.15 -12.37
N LEU A 275 19.37 -6.18 -11.93
CA LEU A 275 18.90 -5.00 -11.22
C LEU A 275 19.10 -3.72 -12.04
N THR A 276 19.28 -3.84 -13.36
CA THR A 276 19.57 -2.70 -14.25
C THR A 276 18.48 -1.64 -14.15
N ASP A 277 17.23 -2.01 -14.41
CA ASP A 277 16.07 -1.08 -14.35
C ASP A 277 15.88 -0.48 -12.96
N TRP A 278 16.09 -1.30 -11.91
CA TRP A 278 15.94 -0.84 -10.54
C TRP A 278 17.03 0.16 -10.15
N SER A 279 18.27 -0.07 -10.58
CA SER A 279 19.39 0.84 -10.35
C SER A 279 19.19 2.16 -11.07
N GLU A 280 18.75 2.13 -12.34
CA GLU A 280 18.44 3.33 -13.12
C GLU A 280 17.31 4.14 -12.44
N MET A 281 16.26 3.49 -11.99
CA MET A 281 15.16 4.12 -11.25
C MET A 281 15.65 4.79 -9.96
N VAL A 282 16.54 4.14 -9.19
CA VAL A 282 17.14 4.72 -7.98
C VAL A 282 18.05 5.91 -8.31
N GLU A 283 18.83 5.85 -9.38
CA GLU A 283 19.65 6.99 -9.83
C GLU A 283 18.78 8.20 -10.24
N ASN A 284 17.66 7.96 -10.93
CA ASN A 284 16.70 9.02 -11.26
C ASN A 284 16.08 9.66 -10.00
N LEU A 285 15.84 8.86 -8.96
CA LEU A 285 15.35 9.34 -7.69
C LEU A 285 16.37 10.19 -6.92
N ARG A 286 17.66 9.82 -7.00
CA ARG A 286 18.77 10.53 -6.35
C ARG A 286 19.15 11.85 -7.03
N HIS A 287 18.97 11.92 -8.35
CA HIS A 287 19.45 13.02 -9.18
C HIS A 287 18.33 13.68 -9.98
N PRO A 288 17.28 14.22 -9.31
CA PRO A 288 16.22 14.96 -9.99
C PRO A 288 16.81 16.22 -10.63
N THR A 289 16.31 16.59 -11.81
CA THR A 289 16.78 17.78 -12.56
C THR A 289 15.89 19.00 -12.35
N GLN A 290 14.73 18.82 -11.75
CA GLN A 290 13.72 19.87 -11.50
C GLN A 290 12.89 19.52 -10.28
N GLU A 291 12.10 20.47 -9.81
CA GLU A 291 11.17 20.28 -8.70
C GLU A 291 9.81 20.92 -8.98
N VAL A 292 8.77 20.39 -8.39
CA VAL A 292 7.41 20.93 -8.47
C VAL A 292 6.68 20.77 -7.14
N THR A 293 5.89 21.76 -6.77
CA THR A 293 5.06 21.71 -5.55
C THR A 293 3.62 21.45 -5.93
N VAL A 294 3.01 20.41 -5.33
CA VAL A 294 1.60 20.07 -5.48
C VAL A 294 0.91 20.07 -4.12
N ALA A 295 -0.34 20.55 -4.05
CA ALA A 295 -1.14 20.48 -2.83
C ALA A 295 -1.85 19.14 -2.75
N LEU A 296 -1.75 18.46 -1.60
CA LEU A 296 -2.59 17.34 -1.22
C LEU A 296 -3.60 17.83 -0.17
N VAL A 297 -4.87 17.96 -0.57
CA VAL A 297 -5.94 18.49 0.27
C VAL A 297 -6.71 17.35 0.91
N GLY A 298 -6.30 16.95 2.11
CA GLY A 298 -6.81 15.80 2.84
C GLY A 298 -7.27 16.12 4.24
N LYS A 299 -7.91 15.15 4.91
CA LYS A 299 -8.34 15.26 6.31
C LYS A 299 -7.51 14.42 7.29
N TYR A 300 -6.65 13.55 6.79
CA TYR A 300 -5.79 12.67 7.60
C TYR A 300 -4.31 13.10 7.54
N ILE A 301 -4.06 14.39 7.39
CA ILE A 301 -2.71 14.93 7.19
C ILE A 301 -1.79 14.81 8.43
N GLN A 302 -2.35 14.49 9.60
CA GLN A 302 -1.58 14.27 10.83
C GLN A 302 -0.78 12.95 10.79
N LEU A 303 -1.23 11.96 10.02
CA LEU A 303 -0.53 10.72 9.76
C LEU A 303 -0.36 10.55 8.25
N HIS A 304 0.85 10.76 7.75
CA HIS A 304 1.15 10.68 6.31
C HIS A 304 0.89 9.27 5.74
N ASP A 305 1.04 8.23 6.56
CA ASP A 305 0.77 6.84 6.17
C ASP A 305 -0.70 6.58 5.78
N ALA A 306 -1.63 7.48 6.16
CA ALA A 306 -3.01 7.42 5.70
C ALA A 306 -3.17 7.67 4.18
N TYR A 307 -2.16 8.25 3.54
CA TYR A 307 -2.11 8.54 2.09
C TYR A 307 -0.84 8.00 1.43
N ILE A 308 -0.24 6.94 2.01
CA ILE A 308 1.08 6.47 1.56
C ILE A 308 1.09 6.08 0.08
N SER A 309 0.06 5.41 -0.44
CA SER A 309 -0.01 5.05 -1.86
C SER A 309 -0.13 6.28 -2.77
N VAL A 310 -0.82 7.34 -2.34
CA VAL A 310 -0.90 8.61 -3.08
C VAL A 310 0.47 9.28 -3.13
N VAL A 311 1.16 9.34 -1.99
CA VAL A 311 2.52 9.90 -1.89
C VAL A 311 3.50 9.13 -2.77
N GLU A 312 3.47 7.80 -2.68
CA GLU A 312 4.34 6.95 -3.49
C GLU A 312 4.01 7.07 -4.99
N ALA A 313 2.73 7.13 -5.38
CA ALA A 313 2.34 7.32 -6.76
C ALA A 313 2.79 8.68 -7.34
N LEU A 314 2.76 9.75 -6.54
CA LEU A 314 3.33 11.05 -6.91
C LEU A 314 4.86 10.97 -7.08
N LYS A 315 5.56 10.29 -6.17
CA LYS A 315 7.01 10.05 -6.30
C LYS A 315 7.34 9.23 -7.54
N HIS A 316 6.54 8.19 -7.87
CA HIS A 316 6.75 7.39 -9.08
C HIS A 316 6.62 8.25 -10.34
N GLY A 317 5.62 9.15 -10.39
CA GLY A 317 5.51 10.16 -11.46
C GLY A 317 6.74 11.06 -11.52
N GLY A 318 7.24 11.50 -10.36
CA GLY A 318 8.46 12.30 -10.23
C GLY A 318 9.71 11.57 -10.70
N ILE A 319 9.91 10.31 -10.34
CA ILE A 319 11.03 9.47 -10.81
C ILE A 319 11.06 9.43 -12.34
N TYR A 320 9.90 9.18 -12.95
CA TYR A 320 9.78 9.11 -14.41
C TYR A 320 10.09 10.45 -15.11
N THR A 321 9.71 11.57 -14.50
CA THR A 321 9.93 12.93 -15.04
C THR A 321 11.22 13.58 -14.55
N HIS A 322 12.08 12.85 -13.83
CA HIS A 322 13.30 13.36 -13.17
C HIS A 322 13.03 14.59 -12.28
N THR A 323 11.93 14.53 -11.51
CA THR A 323 11.38 15.65 -10.73
C THR A 323 11.25 15.30 -9.26
N THR A 324 11.70 16.19 -8.38
CA THR A 324 11.29 16.16 -6.97
C THR A 324 9.88 16.71 -6.85
N VAL A 325 8.94 15.88 -6.40
CA VAL A 325 7.56 16.31 -6.12
C VAL A 325 7.44 16.69 -4.64
N ASN A 326 7.40 17.98 -4.38
CA ASN A 326 7.18 18.55 -3.05
C ASN A 326 5.68 18.55 -2.76
N ILE A 327 5.25 17.88 -1.67
CA ILE A 327 3.84 17.80 -1.29
C ILE A 327 3.55 18.84 -0.23
N LYS A 328 2.72 19.83 -0.56
CA LYS A 328 2.14 20.77 0.39
C LYS A 328 0.88 20.14 1.00
N TRP A 329 1.01 19.71 2.24
CA TRP A 329 -0.08 19.10 3.00
C TRP A 329 -1.05 20.16 3.48
N ILE A 330 -2.32 20.07 3.06
CA ILE A 330 -3.35 21.05 3.42
C ILE A 330 -4.51 20.32 4.11
N ASP A 331 -4.79 20.72 5.36
CA ASP A 331 -5.96 20.25 6.08
C ASP A 331 -7.22 20.82 5.44
N SER A 332 -8.03 19.95 4.88
CA SER A 332 -9.27 20.36 4.24
C SER A 332 -10.27 21.06 5.19
N GLU A 333 -10.14 20.87 6.50
CA GLU A 333 -11.00 21.56 7.48
C GLU A 333 -10.64 23.05 7.63
N THR A 334 -9.43 23.45 7.22
CA THR A 334 -8.97 24.85 7.34
C THR A 334 -9.17 25.67 6.07
N VAL A 335 -9.54 25.04 4.95
CA VAL A 335 -9.70 25.73 3.67
C VAL A 335 -11.03 26.45 3.60
N THR A 336 -10.99 27.75 3.30
CA THR A 336 -12.16 28.61 3.10
C THR A 336 -12.02 29.43 1.81
N GLU A 337 -13.09 30.03 1.33
CA GLU A 337 -13.05 30.92 0.15
C GLU A 337 -12.08 32.09 0.35
N GLU A 338 -11.96 32.62 1.61
CA GLU A 338 -11.13 33.77 1.91
C GLU A 338 -9.63 33.44 1.90
N ASN A 339 -9.23 32.20 2.26
CA ASN A 339 -7.82 31.84 2.34
C ASN A 339 -7.33 30.97 1.18
N ALA A 340 -8.20 30.60 0.25
CA ALA A 340 -7.87 29.71 -0.87
C ALA A 340 -6.72 30.23 -1.73
N GLU A 341 -6.72 31.56 -2.03
CA GLU A 341 -5.63 32.18 -2.79
C GLU A 341 -4.28 32.07 -2.05
N GLU A 342 -4.25 32.33 -0.75
CA GLU A 342 -3.04 32.21 0.07
C GLU A 342 -2.52 30.75 0.09
N LEU A 343 -3.44 29.78 0.19
CA LEU A 343 -3.08 28.37 0.28
C LEU A 343 -2.62 27.77 -1.05
N PHE A 344 -3.14 28.24 -2.19
CA PHE A 344 -2.95 27.56 -3.48
C PHE A 344 -2.18 28.35 -4.54
N SER A 345 -1.87 29.64 -4.34
CA SER A 345 -1.17 30.45 -5.34
C SER A 345 0.24 29.95 -5.68
N ASP A 346 0.92 29.34 -4.71
CA ASP A 346 2.29 28.83 -4.83
C ASP A 346 2.39 27.37 -5.32
N VAL A 347 1.26 26.66 -5.48
CA VAL A 347 1.27 25.27 -5.94
C VAL A 347 0.98 25.17 -7.43
N SER A 348 1.53 24.16 -8.06
CA SER A 348 1.42 23.91 -9.50
C SER A 348 0.40 22.83 -9.87
N GLY A 349 -0.14 22.13 -8.88
CA GLY A 349 -1.19 21.14 -9.02
C GLY A 349 -1.93 20.93 -7.71
N ILE A 350 -3.19 20.52 -7.77
CA ILE A 350 -4.04 20.22 -6.59
C ILE A 350 -4.57 18.79 -6.73
N LEU A 351 -4.32 17.97 -5.70
CA LEU A 351 -4.83 16.62 -5.58
C LEU A 351 -5.78 16.51 -4.40
N VAL A 352 -7.00 16.00 -4.65
CA VAL A 352 -7.98 15.68 -3.61
C VAL A 352 -8.14 14.17 -3.51
N PRO A 353 -7.62 13.52 -2.45
CA PRO A 353 -7.65 12.07 -2.28
C PRO A 353 -9.01 11.57 -1.81
N GLY A 354 -9.17 10.24 -1.80
CA GLY A 354 -10.28 9.53 -1.19
C GLY A 354 -10.45 9.82 0.30
N GLY A 355 -11.55 9.34 0.85
CA GLY A 355 -11.89 9.46 2.26
C GLY A 355 -13.37 9.23 2.53
N PHE A 356 -13.75 9.08 3.81
CA PHE A 356 -15.12 8.84 4.25
C PHE A 356 -15.56 9.88 5.27
N GLY A 357 -16.89 10.17 5.34
CA GLY A 357 -17.51 11.06 6.33
C GLY A 357 -17.33 12.55 6.07
N HIS A 358 -17.99 13.36 6.89
CA HIS A 358 -18.33 14.77 6.63
C HIS A 358 -17.19 15.78 6.83
N ARG A 359 -16.13 15.43 7.59
CA ARG A 359 -15.06 16.39 7.93
C ARG A 359 -14.33 16.90 6.69
N GLY A 360 -14.14 18.23 6.61
CA GLY A 360 -13.35 18.89 5.58
C GLY A 360 -13.92 18.84 4.16
N VAL A 361 -15.20 18.49 3.99
CA VAL A 361 -15.85 18.35 2.68
C VAL A 361 -15.93 19.69 1.96
N GLU A 362 -16.41 20.74 2.63
CA GLU A 362 -16.56 22.07 2.02
C GLU A 362 -15.20 22.69 1.64
N GLY A 363 -14.17 22.46 2.47
CA GLY A 363 -12.82 22.89 2.10
C GLY A 363 -12.25 22.16 0.89
N LYS A 364 -12.55 20.86 0.71
CA LYS A 364 -12.20 20.13 -0.51
C LYS A 364 -12.94 20.72 -1.73
N ILE A 365 -14.24 21.01 -1.60
CA ILE A 365 -15.04 21.66 -2.67
C ILE A 365 -14.44 23.03 -3.02
N THR A 366 -14.02 23.80 -2.04
CA THR A 366 -13.35 25.10 -2.25
C THR A 366 -12.02 24.93 -2.99
N ALA A 367 -11.21 23.95 -2.62
CA ALA A 367 -9.96 23.65 -3.32
C ALA A 367 -10.18 23.23 -4.79
N ILE A 368 -11.22 22.41 -5.05
CA ILE A 368 -11.61 22.00 -6.39
C ILE A 368 -12.08 23.22 -7.21
N LYS A 369 -12.90 24.09 -6.63
CA LYS A 369 -13.33 25.34 -7.26
C LYS A 369 -12.14 26.22 -7.63
N TYR A 370 -11.17 26.36 -6.70
CA TYR A 370 -9.96 27.12 -6.97
C TYR A 370 -9.20 26.52 -8.17
N ALA A 371 -8.97 25.21 -8.17
CA ALA A 371 -8.30 24.54 -9.28
C ALA A 371 -8.99 24.79 -10.62
N ARG A 372 -10.31 24.62 -10.68
CA ARG A 372 -11.11 24.80 -11.90
C ARG A 372 -11.10 26.25 -12.41
N THR A 373 -11.23 27.24 -11.51
CA THR A 373 -11.35 28.64 -11.91
C THR A 373 -10.03 29.35 -12.18
N HIS A 374 -8.91 28.79 -11.67
CA HIS A 374 -7.56 29.36 -11.85
C HIS A 374 -6.68 28.52 -12.80
N ASN A 375 -7.28 27.53 -13.50
CA ASN A 375 -6.57 26.66 -14.44
C ASN A 375 -5.38 25.90 -13.80
N VAL A 376 -5.48 25.56 -12.51
CA VAL A 376 -4.47 24.74 -11.84
C VAL A 376 -4.76 23.25 -12.10
N PRO A 377 -3.80 22.46 -12.58
CA PRO A 377 -3.96 21.02 -12.77
C PRO A 377 -4.59 20.34 -11.58
N PHE A 378 -5.65 19.54 -11.83
CA PHE A 378 -6.44 18.90 -10.78
C PHE A 378 -6.56 17.39 -10.98
N LEU A 379 -6.26 16.62 -9.90
CA LEU A 379 -6.50 15.18 -9.83
C LEU A 379 -7.42 14.85 -8.66
N GLY A 380 -8.60 14.29 -8.94
CA GLY A 380 -9.56 13.84 -7.93
C GLY A 380 -9.61 12.31 -7.84
N LEU A 381 -9.48 11.74 -6.63
CA LEU A 381 -9.51 10.30 -6.40
C LEU A 381 -10.70 9.93 -5.52
N CYS A 382 -11.53 8.99 -5.95
CA CYS A 382 -12.69 8.46 -5.23
C CYS A 382 -13.61 9.59 -4.71
N LEU A 383 -13.56 9.95 -3.43
CA LEU A 383 -14.29 11.11 -2.88
C LEU A 383 -13.93 12.40 -3.62
N GLY A 384 -12.68 12.55 -4.05
CA GLY A 384 -12.24 13.72 -4.84
C GLY A 384 -13.00 13.86 -6.16
N MET A 385 -13.31 12.76 -6.84
CA MET A 385 -14.19 12.78 -8.01
C MET A 385 -15.62 13.16 -7.63
N GLN A 386 -16.18 12.54 -6.60
CA GLN A 386 -17.55 12.83 -6.16
C GLN A 386 -17.73 14.31 -5.83
N LEU A 387 -16.76 14.89 -5.09
CA LEU A 387 -16.79 16.30 -4.73
C LEU A 387 -16.53 17.23 -5.92
N SER A 388 -15.81 16.81 -6.95
CA SER A 388 -15.66 17.61 -8.18
C SER A 388 -16.99 17.74 -8.94
N ILE A 389 -17.80 16.68 -8.92
CA ILE A 389 -19.17 16.71 -9.50
C ILE A 389 -20.10 17.60 -8.65
N VAL A 390 -20.00 17.50 -7.32
CA VAL A 390 -20.75 18.41 -6.41
C VAL A 390 -20.37 19.86 -6.64
N GLU A 391 -19.07 20.17 -6.74
CA GLU A 391 -18.57 21.52 -7.02
C GLU A 391 -19.12 22.05 -8.35
N PHE A 392 -19.03 21.22 -9.40
CA PHE A 392 -19.49 21.58 -10.73
C PHE A 392 -21.01 21.82 -10.75
N ALA A 393 -21.79 20.95 -10.13
CA ALA A 393 -23.23 21.09 -10.02
C ALA A 393 -23.63 22.40 -9.27
N ARG A 394 -22.91 22.74 -8.20
CA ARG A 394 -23.19 23.97 -7.43
C ARG A 394 -22.80 25.24 -8.15
N ASN A 395 -21.61 25.28 -8.74
CA ASN A 395 -20.99 26.54 -9.19
C ASN A 395 -21.03 26.75 -10.71
N VAL A 396 -21.30 25.71 -11.52
CA VAL A 396 -21.46 25.79 -12.97
C VAL A 396 -22.92 25.64 -13.37
N ILE A 397 -23.59 24.58 -12.88
CA ILE A 397 -25.00 24.31 -13.23
C ILE A 397 -25.96 25.20 -12.40
N GLY A 398 -25.59 25.52 -11.15
CA GLY A 398 -26.37 26.38 -10.27
C GLY A 398 -27.26 25.65 -9.26
N TYR A 399 -27.10 24.36 -9.09
CA TYR A 399 -27.80 23.54 -8.08
C TYR A 399 -27.14 23.74 -6.70
N LYS A 400 -27.46 24.84 -6.02
CA LYS A 400 -26.74 25.32 -4.83
C LYS A 400 -26.66 24.33 -3.67
N ASP A 401 -27.64 23.44 -3.53
CA ASP A 401 -27.71 22.41 -2.50
C ASP A 401 -27.22 21.02 -2.99
N ALA A 402 -26.70 20.92 -4.22
CA ALA A 402 -26.19 19.67 -4.76
C ALA A 402 -25.15 19.04 -3.80
N HIS A 403 -25.33 17.73 -3.54
CA HIS A 403 -24.49 17.03 -2.60
C HIS A 403 -24.45 15.50 -2.89
N SER A 404 -23.57 14.80 -2.17
CA SER A 404 -23.63 13.36 -1.99
C SER A 404 -24.66 13.00 -0.91
N MET A 405 -25.47 11.99 -1.16
CA MET A 405 -26.40 11.43 -0.15
C MET A 405 -25.67 10.81 1.05
N GLU A 406 -24.41 10.42 0.90
CA GLU A 406 -23.57 10.01 2.04
C GLU A 406 -23.37 11.13 3.05
N LEU A 407 -23.20 12.33 2.53
CA LEU A 407 -22.77 13.50 3.29
C LEU A 407 -23.93 14.43 3.67
N ASN A 408 -24.97 14.47 2.85
CA ASN A 408 -26.21 15.20 3.10
C ASN A 408 -27.41 14.40 2.54
N PRO A 409 -28.05 13.55 3.32
CA PRO A 409 -29.20 12.76 2.88
C PRO A 409 -30.43 13.57 2.47
N ASP A 410 -30.52 14.82 2.95
CA ASP A 410 -31.66 15.72 2.71
C ASP A 410 -31.50 16.63 1.48
N THR A 411 -30.41 16.47 0.70
CA THR A 411 -30.17 17.27 -0.50
C THR A 411 -31.30 17.08 -1.52
N THR A 412 -31.75 18.17 -2.14
CA THR A 412 -32.73 18.10 -3.23
C THR A 412 -32.10 17.78 -4.58
N HIS A 413 -30.76 17.88 -4.67
CA HIS A 413 -29.99 17.53 -5.86
C HIS A 413 -28.91 16.49 -5.51
N PRO A 414 -29.30 15.21 -5.31
CA PRO A 414 -28.37 14.12 -4.98
C PRO A 414 -27.56 13.70 -6.20
N VAL A 415 -26.56 14.49 -6.59
CA VAL A 415 -25.69 14.20 -7.75
C VAL A 415 -24.81 12.97 -7.53
N ILE A 416 -24.61 12.59 -6.27
CA ILE A 416 -23.97 11.35 -5.84
C ILE A 416 -24.95 10.61 -4.95
N HIS A 417 -25.19 9.32 -5.27
CA HIS A 417 -26.16 8.50 -4.57
C HIS A 417 -25.58 7.11 -4.21
N ILE A 418 -26.33 6.36 -3.38
CA ILE A 418 -25.93 5.00 -3.03
C ILE A 418 -26.13 4.05 -4.20
N MET A 419 -25.16 3.15 -4.42
CA MET A 419 -25.29 2.08 -5.41
C MET A 419 -26.49 1.18 -5.11
N SER A 420 -27.22 0.75 -6.13
CA SER A 420 -28.45 -0.05 -5.96
C SER A 420 -28.23 -1.38 -5.23
N ASP A 421 -27.05 -1.98 -5.41
CA ASP A 421 -26.62 -3.23 -4.77
C ASP A 421 -26.07 -3.03 -3.34
N GLN A 422 -25.93 -1.78 -2.90
CA GLN A 422 -25.51 -1.39 -1.56
C GLN A 422 -26.67 -1.01 -0.63
N ILE A 423 -27.91 -1.00 -1.14
CA ILE A 423 -29.08 -0.64 -0.35
C ILE A 423 -29.44 -1.78 0.63
N GLY A 424 -29.59 -1.45 1.92
CA GLY A 424 -30.02 -2.42 2.96
C GLY A 424 -28.91 -3.30 3.51
N ILE A 425 -27.64 -3.00 3.22
CA ILE A 425 -26.50 -3.69 3.83
C ILE A 425 -26.25 -3.11 5.23
N GLU A 426 -26.37 -3.95 6.26
CA GLU A 426 -26.16 -3.57 7.66
C GLU A 426 -24.67 -3.62 8.05
N ASP A 427 -23.93 -4.62 7.55
CA ASP A 427 -22.49 -4.77 7.81
C ASP A 427 -21.70 -3.72 7.03
N ILE A 428 -20.77 -3.04 7.71
CA ILE A 428 -19.93 -1.98 7.10
C ILE A 428 -18.65 -2.58 6.49
N GLY A 429 -18.04 -3.57 7.14
CA GLY A 429 -16.77 -4.17 6.71
C GLY A 429 -16.93 -5.13 5.52
N GLY A 430 -16.07 -5.01 4.51
CA GLY A 430 -16.01 -5.92 3.37
C GLY A 430 -17.22 -5.89 2.42
N THR A 431 -18.08 -4.85 2.49
CA THR A 431 -19.35 -4.77 1.74
C THR A 431 -19.38 -3.67 0.70
N LEU A 432 -18.31 -2.88 0.58
CA LEU A 432 -18.14 -1.87 -0.45
C LEU A 432 -17.96 -2.50 -1.85
N ARG A 433 -18.02 -1.70 -2.91
CA ARG A 433 -17.48 -2.11 -4.21
C ARG A 433 -15.96 -2.13 -4.10
N LEU A 434 -15.40 -3.35 -3.97
CA LEU A 434 -13.99 -3.60 -3.64
C LEU A 434 -13.30 -4.38 -4.77
N GLY A 435 -12.06 -3.98 -5.07
CA GLY A 435 -11.20 -4.68 -6.03
C GLY A 435 -11.17 -4.05 -7.41
N SER A 436 -10.63 -4.80 -8.37
CA SER A 436 -10.43 -4.33 -9.74
C SER A 436 -11.70 -4.45 -10.55
N TYR A 437 -12.09 -3.36 -11.22
CA TYR A 437 -13.24 -3.33 -12.12
C TYR A 437 -12.86 -2.69 -13.46
N PRO A 438 -13.44 -3.19 -14.56
CA PRO A 438 -13.18 -2.66 -15.89
C PRO A 438 -13.87 -1.31 -16.12
N CYS A 439 -13.16 -0.43 -16.82
CA CYS A 439 -13.66 0.86 -17.27
C CYS A 439 -13.36 1.05 -18.77
N VAL A 440 -14.34 1.53 -19.53
CA VAL A 440 -14.23 1.86 -20.95
C VAL A 440 -14.06 3.36 -21.10
N LEU A 441 -12.93 3.78 -21.67
CA LEU A 441 -12.60 5.19 -21.86
C LEU A 441 -13.19 5.75 -23.16
N LYS A 442 -13.65 7.01 -23.10
CA LYS A 442 -14.15 7.76 -24.24
C LYS A 442 -13.02 8.10 -25.21
N ASP A 443 -13.19 7.84 -26.48
CA ASP A 443 -12.21 8.14 -27.52
C ASP A 443 -11.85 9.64 -27.49
N ASN A 444 -10.56 9.95 -27.66
CA ASN A 444 -9.98 11.30 -27.64
C ASN A 444 -10.08 12.05 -26.30
N SER A 445 -10.55 11.43 -25.22
CA SER A 445 -10.52 12.01 -23.88
C SER A 445 -9.07 12.17 -23.37
N LEU A 446 -8.88 13.00 -22.35
CA LEU A 446 -7.60 13.10 -21.64
C LEU A 446 -7.24 11.74 -21.02
N ALA A 447 -8.21 11.08 -20.38
CA ALA A 447 -8.02 9.73 -19.83
C ALA A 447 -7.49 8.76 -20.90
N TYR A 448 -8.14 8.69 -22.08
CA TYR A 448 -7.69 7.81 -23.17
C TYR A 448 -6.25 8.10 -23.61
N LYS A 449 -5.88 9.38 -23.71
CA LYS A 449 -4.51 9.78 -24.10
C LYS A 449 -3.47 9.35 -23.06
N LEU A 450 -3.80 9.47 -21.77
CA LEU A 450 -2.91 9.10 -20.68
C LEU A 450 -2.69 7.58 -20.59
N TYR A 451 -3.77 6.80 -20.68
CA TYR A 451 -3.68 5.34 -20.58
C TYR A 451 -3.21 4.67 -21.90
N GLY A 452 -3.42 5.31 -23.05
CA GLY A 452 -3.05 4.76 -24.36
C GLY A 452 -3.86 3.53 -24.80
N LYS A 453 -4.97 3.22 -24.11
CA LYS A 453 -5.85 2.08 -24.40
C LYS A 453 -7.28 2.40 -24.02
N LYS A 454 -8.25 1.72 -24.66
CA LYS A 454 -9.69 1.98 -24.49
C LYS A 454 -10.27 1.33 -23.23
N GLU A 455 -9.83 0.13 -22.92
CA GLU A 455 -10.28 -0.64 -21.76
C GLU A 455 -9.18 -0.68 -20.71
N ILE A 456 -9.54 -0.32 -19.50
CA ILE A 456 -8.65 -0.31 -18.32
C ILE A 456 -9.31 -1.04 -17.17
N GLU A 457 -8.51 -1.41 -16.19
CA GLU A 457 -8.98 -1.99 -14.94
C GLU A 457 -8.36 -1.24 -13.78
N GLU A 458 -9.20 -0.75 -12.85
CA GLU A 458 -8.77 -0.01 -11.69
C GLU A 458 -9.37 -0.55 -10.40
N ARG A 459 -8.69 -0.35 -9.26
CA ARG A 459 -9.16 -0.78 -7.95
C ARG A 459 -10.12 0.22 -7.36
N HIS A 460 -11.19 -0.28 -6.76
CA HIS A 460 -12.26 0.50 -6.15
C HIS A 460 -12.41 0.21 -4.67
N ARG A 461 -12.88 1.22 -3.93
CA ARG A 461 -13.26 1.13 -2.51
C ARG A 461 -14.30 2.20 -2.20
N HIS A 462 -15.54 1.99 -2.65
CA HIS A 462 -16.62 2.96 -2.46
C HIS A 462 -18.00 2.29 -2.41
N ARG A 463 -19.01 3.04 -1.90
CA ARG A 463 -20.41 2.63 -1.82
C ARG A 463 -21.32 3.56 -2.62
N TYR A 464 -20.90 4.79 -2.83
CA TYR A 464 -21.63 5.83 -3.52
C TYR A 464 -21.04 6.08 -4.90
N GLU A 465 -21.91 6.48 -5.84
CA GLU A 465 -21.55 6.72 -7.24
C GLU A 465 -22.32 7.89 -7.83
N VAL A 466 -21.98 8.31 -9.04
CA VAL A 466 -22.67 9.36 -9.78
C VAL A 466 -24.11 8.96 -10.05
N ASN A 467 -25.05 9.82 -9.71
CA ASN A 467 -26.45 9.62 -10.02
C ASN A 467 -26.73 9.83 -11.52
N ASN A 468 -27.23 8.79 -12.16
CA ASN A 468 -27.47 8.76 -13.60
C ASN A 468 -28.46 9.83 -14.09
N ASP A 469 -29.37 10.30 -13.22
CA ASP A 469 -30.35 11.34 -13.55
C ASP A 469 -29.69 12.70 -13.85
N TYR A 470 -28.43 12.89 -13.44
CA TYR A 470 -27.69 14.14 -13.64
C TYR A 470 -26.67 14.08 -14.79
N ARG A 471 -26.49 12.92 -15.45
CA ARG A 471 -25.44 12.75 -16.48
C ARG A 471 -25.59 13.73 -17.64
N GLU A 472 -26.79 13.85 -18.18
CA GLU A 472 -27.09 14.73 -19.35
C GLU A 472 -26.75 16.20 -19.00
N VAL A 473 -27.23 16.70 -17.88
CA VAL A 473 -26.99 18.10 -17.48
C VAL A 473 -25.49 18.36 -17.16
N LEU A 474 -24.74 17.39 -16.67
CA LEU A 474 -23.29 17.51 -16.47
C LEU A 474 -22.58 17.66 -17.81
N GLU A 475 -22.91 16.81 -18.81
CA GLU A 475 -22.28 16.85 -20.14
C GLU A 475 -22.68 18.10 -20.92
N GLU A 476 -23.95 18.53 -20.89
CA GLU A 476 -24.42 19.75 -21.51
C GLU A 476 -23.71 21.01 -21.00
N ASN A 477 -23.29 21.02 -19.74
CA ASN A 477 -22.57 22.14 -19.10
C ASN A 477 -21.04 22.02 -19.20
N GLY A 478 -20.50 20.98 -19.86
CA GLY A 478 -19.10 20.89 -20.21
C GLY A 478 -18.24 19.95 -19.34
N MET A 479 -18.84 19.14 -18.46
CA MET A 479 -18.14 18.04 -17.81
C MET A 479 -18.28 16.78 -18.68
N SER A 480 -17.16 16.19 -19.10
CA SER A 480 -17.17 14.96 -19.90
C SER A 480 -17.12 13.74 -18.99
N LEU A 481 -18.04 12.81 -19.18
CA LEU A 481 -18.02 11.49 -18.54
C LEU A 481 -17.10 10.59 -19.36
N CYS A 482 -15.79 10.66 -19.09
CA CYS A 482 -14.75 10.11 -19.96
C CYS A 482 -14.41 8.64 -19.69
N GLY A 483 -14.93 8.03 -18.61
CA GLY A 483 -14.80 6.62 -18.31
C GLY A 483 -16.11 6.06 -17.75
N LEU A 484 -16.56 4.93 -18.30
CA LEU A 484 -17.80 4.26 -17.91
C LEU A 484 -17.55 2.77 -17.65
N SER A 485 -18.37 2.14 -16.79
CA SER A 485 -18.42 0.69 -16.72
C SER A 485 -18.81 0.09 -18.08
N PRO A 486 -18.44 -1.18 -18.40
CA PRO A 486 -18.74 -1.78 -19.71
C PRO A 486 -20.23 -1.78 -20.10
N ASP A 487 -21.12 -1.86 -19.12
CA ASP A 487 -22.57 -1.74 -19.29
C ASP A 487 -23.06 -0.29 -19.35
N SER A 488 -22.13 0.67 -19.29
CA SER A 488 -22.37 2.12 -19.26
C SER A 488 -23.23 2.61 -18.08
N ARG A 489 -23.44 1.79 -17.06
CA ARG A 489 -24.29 2.12 -15.91
C ARG A 489 -23.59 3.02 -14.88
N ILE A 490 -22.30 2.83 -14.69
CA ILE A 490 -21.52 3.53 -13.67
C ILE A 490 -20.55 4.50 -14.34
N VAL A 491 -20.46 5.72 -13.82
CA VAL A 491 -19.47 6.72 -14.21
C VAL A 491 -18.20 6.49 -13.38
N GLU A 492 -17.12 6.13 -14.05
CA GLU A 492 -15.84 5.79 -13.44
C GLU A 492 -14.84 6.96 -13.46
N MET A 493 -14.95 7.83 -14.49
CA MET A 493 -14.03 8.96 -14.65
C MET A 493 -14.75 10.17 -15.26
N VAL A 494 -14.36 11.36 -14.82
CA VAL A 494 -14.82 12.65 -15.38
C VAL A 494 -13.63 13.54 -15.70
N GLU A 495 -13.81 14.41 -16.70
CA GLU A 495 -12.84 15.45 -17.07
C GLU A 495 -13.56 16.73 -17.48
N ILE A 496 -12.87 17.86 -17.43
CA ILE A 496 -13.34 19.15 -17.96
C ILE A 496 -12.47 19.48 -19.17
N PRO A 497 -12.93 19.22 -20.42
CA PRO A 497 -12.11 19.38 -21.62
C PRO A 497 -11.64 20.82 -21.90
N SER A 498 -12.35 21.82 -21.39
CA SER A 498 -11.98 23.25 -21.51
C SER A 498 -10.90 23.68 -20.54
N HIS A 499 -10.60 22.85 -19.51
CA HIS A 499 -9.55 23.11 -18.53
C HIS A 499 -8.21 22.51 -19.04
N PRO A 500 -7.05 23.16 -18.78
CA PRO A 500 -5.75 22.63 -19.22
C PRO A 500 -5.48 21.19 -18.79
N TRP A 501 -5.80 20.83 -17.55
CA TRP A 501 -5.69 19.48 -17.04
C TRP A 501 -6.59 19.28 -15.82
N PHE A 502 -7.78 18.72 -16.01
CA PHE A 502 -8.73 18.43 -14.93
C PHE A 502 -9.32 17.04 -15.16
N ILE A 503 -8.96 16.10 -14.29
CA ILE A 503 -9.44 14.72 -14.36
C ILE A 503 -9.72 14.18 -12.96
N ALA A 504 -10.76 13.39 -12.83
CA ALA A 504 -11.06 12.69 -11.59
C ALA A 504 -11.60 11.29 -11.86
N THR A 505 -11.30 10.37 -10.96
CA THR A 505 -11.67 8.95 -11.03
C THR A 505 -12.34 8.47 -9.77
N GLN A 506 -13.34 7.59 -9.90
CA GLN A 506 -13.98 6.91 -8.77
C GLN A 506 -13.07 5.84 -8.17
N ALA A 507 -12.10 5.39 -8.93
CA ALA A 507 -11.12 4.39 -8.54
C ALA A 507 -10.00 4.95 -7.65
N HIS A 508 -9.12 4.03 -7.22
CA HIS A 508 -7.89 4.27 -6.46
C HIS A 508 -6.65 3.87 -7.29
N PRO A 509 -6.28 4.65 -8.32
CA PRO A 509 -5.15 4.34 -9.20
C PRO A 509 -3.80 4.35 -8.47
N GLU A 510 -3.70 5.06 -7.33
CA GLU A 510 -2.53 5.06 -6.46
C GLU A 510 -2.11 3.66 -6.02
N LEU A 511 -3.07 2.75 -5.84
CA LEU A 511 -2.83 1.36 -5.41
C LEU A 511 -2.13 0.52 -6.48
N LYS A 512 -2.22 0.92 -7.76
CA LYS A 512 -1.60 0.21 -8.91
C LYS A 512 -0.30 0.84 -9.38
N SER A 513 0.14 1.96 -8.81
CA SER A 513 1.39 2.62 -9.19
C SER A 513 2.61 1.84 -8.68
N ARG A 514 3.65 1.77 -9.49
CA ARG A 514 4.92 1.09 -9.20
C ARG A 514 6.10 2.04 -9.49
N PRO A 515 7.23 1.92 -8.78
CA PRO A 515 8.37 2.83 -8.99
C PRO A 515 8.98 2.71 -10.39
N ASN A 516 8.99 1.52 -10.97
CA ASN A 516 9.46 1.23 -12.32
C ASN A 516 8.36 1.35 -13.39
N ARG A 517 7.09 1.51 -12.99
CA ARG A 517 5.93 1.62 -13.86
C ARG A 517 4.89 2.57 -13.24
N PRO A 518 5.14 3.90 -13.28
CA PRO A 518 4.24 4.88 -12.67
C PRO A 518 2.86 4.82 -13.31
N HIS A 519 1.83 5.00 -12.47
CA HIS A 519 0.46 5.02 -12.97
C HIS A 519 0.23 6.22 -13.90
N PRO A 520 -0.45 6.03 -15.08
CA PRO A 520 -0.61 7.08 -16.09
C PRO A 520 -1.21 8.39 -15.60
N LEU A 521 -2.18 8.34 -14.68
CA LEU A 521 -2.81 9.54 -14.11
C LEU A 521 -1.83 10.35 -13.25
N PHE A 522 -1.01 9.70 -12.44
CA PHE A 522 -0.03 10.37 -11.60
C PHE A 522 1.14 10.92 -12.40
N LYS A 523 1.61 10.15 -13.40
CA LYS A 523 2.61 10.64 -14.35
C LYS A 523 2.11 11.89 -15.06
N GLY A 524 0.92 11.84 -15.68
CA GLY A 524 0.32 12.97 -16.39
C GLY A 524 0.04 14.17 -15.49
N PHE A 525 -0.34 13.94 -14.23
CA PHE A 525 -0.53 15.02 -13.26
C PHE A 525 0.79 15.76 -12.93
N VAL A 526 1.88 15.02 -12.73
CA VAL A 526 3.20 15.63 -12.49
C VAL A 526 3.69 16.39 -13.72
N GLU A 527 3.53 15.82 -14.92
CA GLU A 527 3.84 16.51 -16.20
C GLU A 527 3.04 17.81 -16.33
N ALA A 528 1.73 17.78 -16.08
CA ALA A 528 0.89 18.98 -16.15
C ALA A 528 1.24 20.02 -15.08
N ALA A 529 1.58 19.60 -13.87
CA ALA A 529 2.03 20.50 -12.82
C ALA A 529 3.34 21.21 -13.19
N LEU A 530 4.28 20.49 -13.82
CA LEU A 530 5.52 21.09 -14.34
C LEU A 530 5.27 22.11 -15.46
N GLU A 531 4.32 21.84 -16.35
CA GLU A 531 3.92 22.80 -17.40
C GLU A 531 3.32 24.06 -16.79
N ASN A 532 2.39 23.90 -15.84
CA ASN A 532 1.78 25.01 -15.12
C ASN A 532 2.80 25.87 -14.37
N GLN A 533 3.79 25.22 -13.72
CA GLN A 533 4.89 25.95 -13.05
C GLN A 533 5.69 26.80 -14.04
N LYS A 534 6.00 26.26 -15.22
CA LYS A 534 6.72 27.00 -16.26
C LYS A 534 5.93 28.19 -16.79
N GLU A 535 4.60 28.07 -16.88
CA GLU A 535 3.72 29.15 -17.30
C GLU A 535 3.63 30.27 -16.24
N LYS A 536 3.54 29.90 -14.97
CA LYS A 536 3.54 30.85 -13.84
C LYS A 536 4.86 31.65 -13.73
N ASN A 537 5.96 31.07 -14.17
CA ASN A 537 7.30 31.70 -14.11
C ASN A 537 7.65 32.54 -15.34
N LYS A 538 6.79 32.60 -16.37
CA LYS A 538 6.92 33.46 -17.56
C LYS A 538 6.30 34.82 -17.33
#